data_177984354a207a1e54da86876c0c2511
#
_entry.id   177984354a207a1e54da86876c0c2511
#
_cell.length_a   1.000
_cell.length_b   1.000
_cell.length_c   1.000
_cell.angle_alpha   90.00
_cell.angle_beta   90.00
_cell.angle_gamma   90.00
#
_symmetry.space_group_name_H-M   'P 1'
#
loop_
_entity.id
_entity.type
_entity.pdbx_description
1 polymer ?
#
loop_
_entity_poly.entity_id
_entity_poly.type
_entity_poly.pdbx_seq_one_letter_code
_entity_poly.pdbx_strand_id
1 'polypeptide(L)'
;IDEACSDLNLKDPDISRRMQLQREIDDFEKERAMLEEQGAQEGAEPDYEQIATLKSKILQRQTELNTLLLKGDPQLTMENIAHVIELWTKIPASKIREEEFQRLSQLEQRLKSHIIGQDEAVAAVSAAVRRNRVGISPKHKPVSFIFVGSTGVGKTELVKQLAVDLFNTPDALIRLDMSEFMEKHSVSRIVGSPPGYVGYDEAGQLTEKIRRKPYAVILFDEIEKAHPDVLNVLLQILDDGEITDSHGRRVNFENTIIVMTSNAGSGNQDGGTVGFDRSQTQQDADKAMKALQQFLRPEFINRVDAVITFNRLSKENFKEIAKIMLGELVTSLGDKGITFTYDDSLVEFLVEKSFSRTYGARNLRRTIQKELEDPMATKIIDSYEHPVSRIHAAAENEAIRLDAL
;
A
#
# COMPACT_ATOMS: atom_id res chain seq x y z
N ILE A 1 24.00 10.78 8.17
CA ILE A 1 24.24 10.75 9.61
C ILE A 1 23.89 12.09 10.22
N ASP A 2 24.38 13.20 9.72
CA ASP A 2 24.12 14.55 10.26
C ASP A 2 22.64 14.87 10.40
N GLU A 3 21.83 14.48 9.39
CA GLU A 3 20.39 14.71 9.40
C GLU A 3 19.67 13.78 10.39
N ALA A 4 20.16 12.55 10.59
CA ALA A 4 19.63 11.66 11.60
C ALA A 4 19.97 12.16 13.03
N CYS A 5 21.14 12.77 13.23
CA CYS A 5 21.49 13.45 14.47
C CYS A 5 20.60 14.68 14.70
N SER A 6 20.33 15.45 13.65
CA SER A 6 19.45 16.63 13.73
C SER A 6 18.00 16.25 14.04
N ASP A 7 17.47 15.19 13.44
CA ASP A 7 16.14 14.65 13.72
C ASP A 7 16.04 14.13 15.16
N LEU A 8 17.07 13.43 15.63
CA LEU A 8 17.15 12.97 17.02
C LEU A 8 17.17 14.15 18.01
N ASN A 9 17.98 15.17 17.74
CA ASN A 9 18.07 16.36 18.56
C ASN A 9 16.74 17.15 18.66
N LEU A 10 15.95 17.15 17.60
CA LEU A 10 14.62 17.80 17.57
C LEU A 10 13.55 17.01 18.32
N LYS A 11 13.65 15.69 18.32
CA LYS A 11 12.64 14.78 18.89
C LYS A 11 12.92 14.43 20.37
N ASP A 12 14.19 14.50 20.80
CA ASP A 12 14.55 14.15 22.17
C ASP A 12 14.24 15.30 23.14
N PRO A 13 13.33 15.08 24.11
CA PRO A 13 12.94 16.12 25.06
C PRO A 13 14.08 16.51 26.01
N ASP A 14 14.99 15.58 26.34
CA ASP A 14 16.12 15.85 27.23
C ASP A 14 17.14 16.76 26.55
N ILE A 15 17.42 16.61 25.26
CA ILE A 15 18.30 17.50 24.48
C ILE A 15 17.69 18.90 24.37
N SER A 16 16.40 18.96 24.00
CA SER A 16 15.70 20.24 23.90
C SER A 16 15.70 21.00 25.25
N ARG A 17 15.52 20.26 26.34
CA ARG A 17 15.56 20.84 27.70
C ARG A 17 16.96 21.28 28.10
N ARG A 18 18.02 20.54 27.76
CA ARG A 18 19.42 20.94 27.97
C ARG A 18 19.74 22.25 27.26
N MET A 19 19.36 22.38 25.99
CA MET A 19 19.57 23.62 25.22
C MET A 19 18.81 24.81 25.81
N GLN A 20 17.59 24.60 26.31
CA GLN A 20 16.82 25.63 26.97
C GLN A 20 17.49 26.07 28.28
N LEU A 21 17.89 25.11 29.13
CA LEU A 21 18.58 25.41 30.40
C LEU A 21 19.88 26.18 30.19
N GLN A 22 20.64 25.81 29.17
CA GLN A 22 21.88 26.50 28.84
C GLN A 22 21.61 27.97 28.45
N ARG A 23 20.58 28.24 27.65
CA ARG A 23 20.17 29.60 27.29
C ARG A 23 19.70 30.39 28.50
N GLU A 24 18.87 29.78 29.37
CA GLU A 24 18.42 30.43 30.62
C GLU A 24 19.60 30.82 31.52
N ILE A 25 20.62 29.93 31.62
CA ILE A 25 21.85 30.22 32.39
C ILE A 25 22.61 31.40 31.77
N ASP A 26 22.85 31.34 30.45
CA ASP A 26 23.58 32.40 29.73
C ASP A 26 22.87 33.78 29.87
N ASP A 27 21.53 33.79 29.81
CA ASP A 27 20.74 35.00 29.96
C ASP A 27 20.80 35.54 31.41
N PHE A 28 20.69 34.70 32.44
CA PHE A 28 20.84 35.12 33.82
C PHE A 28 22.28 35.55 34.14
N GLU A 29 23.29 34.97 33.54
CA GLU A 29 24.69 35.39 33.69
C GLU A 29 24.92 36.79 33.08
N LYS A 30 24.34 37.09 31.92
CA LYS A 30 24.38 38.42 31.29
C LYS A 30 23.67 39.46 32.14
N GLU A 31 22.46 39.12 32.62
CA GLU A 31 21.70 40.02 33.49
C GLU A 31 22.45 40.34 34.78
N ARG A 32 23.05 39.32 35.41
CA ARG A 32 23.91 39.51 36.57
C ARG A 32 25.11 40.41 36.28
N ALA A 33 25.81 40.17 35.15
CA ALA A 33 26.98 40.98 34.77
C ALA A 33 26.58 42.45 34.53
N MET A 34 25.44 42.71 33.92
CA MET A 34 24.94 44.07 33.73
C MET A 34 24.64 44.77 35.05
N LEU A 35 24.03 44.09 36.03
CA LEU A 35 23.75 44.67 37.34
C LEU A 35 25.05 44.95 38.15
N GLU A 36 26.04 44.06 38.05
CA GLU A 36 27.35 44.23 38.67
C GLU A 36 28.12 45.43 38.04
N GLU A 37 28.02 45.61 36.72
CA GLU A 37 28.65 46.69 35.97
C GLU A 37 27.98 48.08 36.25
N GLN A 38 26.63 48.12 36.30
CA GLN A 38 25.88 49.34 36.64
C GLN A 38 26.20 49.84 38.06
N GLY A 39 26.28 48.91 39.03
CA GLY A 39 26.70 49.26 40.40
C GLY A 39 28.09 49.85 40.48
N ALA A 40 29.04 49.41 39.61
CA ALA A 40 30.39 49.92 39.55
C ALA A 40 30.53 51.31 38.90
N GLN A 41 29.64 51.68 37.98
CA GLN A 41 29.69 52.97 37.25
C GLN A 41 28.99 54.11 37.96
N GLU A 42 27.90 53.86 38.72
CA GLU A 42 27.08 54.90 39.34
C GLU A 42 27.50 55.28 40.79
N GLY A 43 28.51 54.58 41.37
CA GLY A 43 28.90 54.77 42.76
C GLY A 43 27.76 54.51 43.77
N ALA A 44 26.71 53.87 43.33
CA ALA A 44 25.66 53.30 44.13
C ALA A 44 25.95 51.90 44.54
N GLU A 45 25.52 51.46 45.72
CA GLU A 45 25.70 50.07 46.14
C GLU A 45 24.93 49.15 45.13
N PRO A 46 25.57 48.08 44.57
CA PRO A 46 24.89 47.12 43.70
C PRO A 46 23.70 46.50 44.43
N ASP A 47 22.64 46.22 43.72
CA ASP A 47 21.49 45.51 44.28
C ASP A 47 21.84 44.07 44.60
N TYR A 48 22.44 43.86 45.78
CA TYR A 48 22.91 42.57 46.29
C TYR A 48 21.78 41.55 46.41
N GLU A 49 20.53 41.97 46.60
CA GLU A 49 19.37 41.09 46.72
C GLU A 49 18.99 40.48 45.36
N GLN A 50 18.97 41.29 44.30
CA GLN A 50 18.74 40.81 42.94
C GLN A 50 19.89 39.92 42.46
N ILE A 51 21.14 40.30 42.71
CA ILE A 51 22.33 39.49 42.35
C ILE A 51 22.30 38.14 43.08
N ALA A 52 21.92 38.10 44.35
CA ALA A 52 21.82 36.85 45.13
C ALA A 52 20.70 35.94 44.56
N THR A 53 19.58 36.55 44.17
CA THR A 53 18.45 35.85 43.55
C THR A 53 18.86 35.22 42.21
N LEU A 54 19.57 35.98 41.36
CA LEU A 54 20.09 35.47 40.08
C LEU A 54 21.10 34.34 40.26
N LYS A 55 22.03 34.48 41.21
CA LYS A 55 22.97 33.39 41.55
C LYS A 55 22.26 32.13 42.00
N SER A 56 21.20 32.24 42.78
CA SER A 56 20.39 31.09 43.20
C SER A 56 19.72 30.41 42.02
N LYS A 57 19.13 31.22 41.11
CA LYS A 57 18.51 30.68 39.86
C LYS A 57 19.55 29.98 38.97
N ILE A 58 20.69 30.59 38.75
CA ILE A 58 21.80 29.99 37.96
C ILE A 58 22.20 28.63 38.56
N LEU A 59 22.42 28.59 39.87
CA LEU A 59 22.83 27.33 40.56
C LEU A 59 21.77 26.24 40.44
N GLN A 60 20.48 26.64 40.54
CA GLN A 60 19.38 25.69 40.37
C GLN A 60 19.32 25.13 38.94
N ARG A 61 19.46 26.02 37.92
CA ARG A 61 19.47 25.57 36.49
C ARG A 61 20.72 24.73 36.15
N GLN A 62 21.88 25.07 36.69
CA GLN A 62 23.10 24.28 36.55
C GLN A 62 22.95 22.90 37.17
N THR A 63 22.29 22.78 38.31
CA THR A 63 22.05 21.47 38.97
C THR A 63 21.10 20.62 38.12
N GLU A 64 20.03 21.24 37.58
CA GLU A 64 19.11 20.54 36.66
C GLU A 64 19.83 20.09 35.38
N LEU A 65 20.64 20.96 34.77
CA LEU A 65 21.45 20.65 33.60
C LEU A 65 22.42 19.50 33.86
N ASN A 66 23.14 19.53 34.99
CA ASN A 66 24.05 18.47 35.39
C ASN A 66 23.35 17.13 35.59
N THR A 67 22.12 17.14 36.13
CA THR A 67 21.32 15.93 36.30
C THR A 67 20.94 15.31 34.93
N LEU A 68 20.62 16.17 33.94
CA LEU A 68 20.35 15.70 32.59
C LEU A 68 21.60 15.22 31.86
N LEU A 69 22.76 15.83 32.10
CA LEU A 69 24.06 15.40 31.55
C LEU A 69 24.49 14.03 32.07
N LEU A 70 24.19 13.73 33.34
CA LEU A 70 24.47 12.42 33.93
C LEU A 70 23.69 11.27 33.31
N LYS A 71 22.57 11.54 32.66
CA LYS A 71 21.82 10.53 31.89
C LYS A 71 22.56 10.04 30.62
N GLY A 72 23.61 10.74 30.22
CA GLY A 72 24.37 10.48 29.00
C GLY A 72 23.72 11.08 27.75
N ASP A 73 24.42 11.01 26.63
CA ASP A 73 23.90 11.46 25.34
C ASP A 73 23.10 10.35 24.70
N PRO A 74 21.95 10.68 24.05
CA PRO A 74 21.17 9.68 23.34
C PRO A 74 22.01 9.11 22.21
N GLN A 75 22.01 7.79 22.11
CA GLN A 75 22.76 7.09 21.07
C GLN A 75 21.92 7.07 19.77
N LEU A 76 22.57 7.38 18.66
CA LEU A 76 21.99 7.24 17.34
C LEU A 76 21.71 5.75 17.08
N THR A 77 20.42 5.41 16.93
CA THR A 77 20.00 4.02 16.65
C THR A 77 19.87 3.79 15.15
N MET A 78 19.86 2.52 14.75
CA MET A 78 19.56 2.13 13.37
C MET A 78 18.17 2.61 12.94
N GLU A 79 17.24 2.78 13.89
CA GLU A 79 15.89 3.32 13.62
C GLU A 79 15.91 4.79 13.20
N ASN A 80 16.74 5.60 13.83
CA ASN A 80 16.88 7.01 13.46
C ASN A 80 17.47 7.15 12.06
N ILE A 81 18.48 6.35 11.72
CA ILE A 81 19.09 6.33 10.39
C ILE A 81 18.06 5.82 9.36
N ALA A 82 17.34 4.75 9.67
CA ALA A 82 16.34 4.17 8.81
C ALA A 82 15.20 5.16 8.52
N HIS A 83 14.76 5.92 9.53
CA HIS A 83 13.74 6.95 9.37
C HIS A 83 14.16 8.07 8.40
N VAL A 84 15.40 8.55 8.49
CA VAL A 84 15.92 9.56 7.55
C VAL A 84 16.04 9.00 6.13
N ILE A 85 16.50 7.75 5.99
CA ILE A 85 16.51 7.08 4.69
C ILE A 85 15.09 6.96 4.13
N GLU A 86 14.09 6.64 4.97
CA GLU A 86 12.68 6.60 4.57
C GLU A 86 12.19 7.96 4.05
N LEU A 87 12.52 9.05 4.75
CA LEU A 87 12.16 10.40 4.31
C LEU A 87 12.76 10.75 2.93
N TRP A 88 13.99 10.35 2.67
CA TRP A 88 14.68 10.64 1.41
C TRP A 88 14.27 9.74 0.26
N THR A 89 14.20 8.43 0.54
CA THR A 89 14.00 7.41 -0.49
C THR A 89 12.55 6.99 -0.64
N LYS A 90 11.70 7.40 0.31
CA LYS A 90 10.30 6.92 0.46
C LYS A 90 10.21 5.40 0.64
N ILE A 91 11.30 4.79 1.15
CA ILE A 91 11.33 3.37 1.51
C ILE A 91 10.98 3.25 2.98
N PRO A 92 9.94 2.51 3.37
CA PRO A 92 9.56 2.34 4.77
C PRO A 92 10.73 1.81 5.62
N ALA A 93 10.98 2.45 6.76
CA ALA A 93 12.04 2.07 7.69
C ALA A 93 11.94 0.62 8.17
N SER A 94 10.71 0.08 8.21
CA SER A 94 10.44 -1.33 8.52
C SER A 94 11.13 -2.32 7.59
N LYS A 95 11.55 -1.90 6.38
CA LYS A 95 12.29 -2.75 5.42
C LYS A 95 13.75 -2.98 5.76
N ILE A 96 14.30 -2.21 6.69
CA ILE A 96 15.72 -2.30 7.08
C ILE A 96 15.90 -3.30 8.24
N ARG A 97 14.81 -3.90 8.76
CA ARG A 97 14.81 -4.78 9.93
C ARG A 97 14.75 -6.27 9.58
N GLU A 98 15.31 -7.12 10.43
CA GLU A 98 15.16 -8.60 10.41
C GLU A 98 13.69 -9.05 10.37
N GLU A 99 12.76 -8.24 10.87
CA GLU A 99 11.32 -8.47 10.81
C GLU A 99 10.79 -8.60 9.37
N GLU A 100 11.48 -8.06 8.37
CA GLU A 100 11.09 -8.21 6.96
C GLU A 100 11.09 -9.67 6.53
N PHE A 101 12.09 -10.45 6.94
CA PHE A 101 12.14 -11.88 6.61
C PHE A 101 10.99 -12.66 7.25
N GLN A 102 10.62 -12.31 8.49
CA GLN A 102 9.46 -12.91 9.16
C GLN A 102 8.17 -12.54 8.45
N ARG A 103 8.01 -11.28 8.05
CA ARG A 103 6.85 -10.82 7.27
C ARG A 103 6.76 -11.53 5.93
N LEU A 104 7.85 -11.68 5.20
CA LEU A 104 7.89 -12.40 3.94
C LEU A 104 7.59 -13.90 4.10
N SER A 105 7.98 -14.51 5.23
CA SER A 105 7.65 -15.92 5.51
C SER A 105 6.14 -16.12 5.71
N GLN A 106 5.45 -15.15 6.30
CA GLN A 106 4.02 -15.18 6.58
C GLN A 106 3.15 -14.58 5.45
N LEU A 107 3.78 -14.01 4.40
CA LEU A 107 3.09 -13.34 3.28
C LEU A 107 1.97 -14.21 2.69
N GLU A 108 2.27 -15.47 2.41
CA GLU A 108 1.31 -16.40 1.84
C GLU A 108 0.08 -16.60 2.72
N GLN A 109 0.28 -16.76 4.02
CA GLN A 109 -0.82 -16.97 4.98
C GLN A 109 -1.70 -15.70 5.10
N ARG A 110 -1.09 -14.52 5.15
CA ARG A 110 -1.82 -13.25 5.19
C ARG A 110 -2.60 -12.99 3.90
N LEU A 111 -2.03 -13.28 2.74
CA LEU A 111 -2.76 -13.15 1.48
C LEU A 111 -3.92 -14.14 1.40
N LYS A 112 -3.75 -15.40 1.86
CA LYS A 112 -4.83 -16.39 1.89
C LYS A 112 -6.00 -16.02 2.79
N SER A 113 -5.78 -15.23 3.85
CA SER A 113 -6.87 -14.76 4.70
C SER A 113 -7.80 -13.74 4.02
N HIS A 114 -7.34 -13.08 2.97
CA HIS A 114 -8.13 -12.10 2.20
C HIS A 114 -8.55 -12.60 0.82
N ILE A 115 -7.77 -13.50 0.24
CA ILE A 115 -7.96 -14.01 -1.14
C ILE A 115 -8.44 -15.45 -1.09
N ILE A 116 -9.74 -15.62 -1.20
CA ILE A 116 -10.41 -16.91 -1.06
C ILE A 116 -10.44 -17.68 -2.38
N GLY A 117 -10.19 -18.98 -2.32
CA GLY A 117 -10.30 -19.90 -3.46
C GLY A 117 -9.20 -19.76 -4.51
N GLN A 118 -8.08 -19.12 -4.18
CA GLN A 118 -6.95 -18.90 -5.08
C GLN A 118 -5.60 -19.33 -4.46
N ASP A 119 -5.59 -20.44 -3.71
CA ASP A 119 -4.44 -20.88 -2.92
C ASP A 119 -3.18 -21.09 -3.75
N GLU A 120 -3.30 -21.69 -4.94
CA GLU A 120 -2.19 -21.92 -5.86
C GLU A 120 -1.61 -20.60 -6.40
N ALA A 121 -2.49 -19.67 -6.76
CA ALA A 121 -2.08 -18.35 -7.24
C ALA A 121 -1.35 -17.56 -6.16
N VAL A 122 -1.88 -17.54 -4.93
CA VAL A 122 -1.26 -16.88 -3.77
C VAL A 122 0.10 -17.51 -3.45
N ALA A 123 0.20 -18.84 -3.44
CA ALA A 123 1.46 -19.55 -3.19
C ALA A 123 2.52 -19.21 -4.25
N ALA A 124 2.15 -19.21 -5.54
CA ALA A 124 3.05 -18.88 -6.64
C ALA A 124 3.57 -17.43 -6.57
N VAL A 125 2.68 -16.46 -6.31
CA VAL A 125 3.05 -15.05 -6.11
C VAL A 125 3.99 -14.90 -4.94
N SER A 126 3.63 -15.46 -3.78
CA SER A 126 4.42 -15.35 -2.55
C SER A 126 5.81 -15.96 -2.71
N ALA A 127 5.92 -17.11 -3.40
CA ALA A 127 7.20 -17.75 -3.67
C ALA A 127 8.11 -16.91 -4.58
N ALA A 128 7.55 -16.30 -5.63
CA ALA A 128 8.30 -15.45 -6.55
C ALA A 128 8.76 -14.15 -5.89
N VAL A 129 7.90 -13.52 -5.09
CA VAL A 129 8.23 -12.32 -4.30
C VAL A 129 9.34 -12.62 -3.30
N ARG A 130 9.23 -13.72 -2.53
CA ARG A 130 10.28 -14.16 -1.59
C ARG A 130 11.62 -14.36 -2.30
N ARG A 131 11.63 -15.06 -3.43
CA ARG A 131 12.85 -15.33 -4.20
C ARG A 131 13.54 -14.05 -4.68
N ASN A 132 12.78 -13.07 -5.15
CA ASN A 132 13.33 -11.79 -5.59
C ASN A 132 13.88 -10.97 -4.40
N ARG A 133 13.14 -10.91 -3.28
CA ARG A 133 13.55 -10.13 -2.09
C ARG A 133 14.79 -10.66 -1.41
N VAL A 134 15.03 -11.97 -1.46
CA VAL A 134 16.25 -12.60 -0.95
C VAL A 134 17.46 -12.34 -1.88
N GLY A 135 17.23 -11.82 -3.09
CA GLY A 135 18.32 -11.47 -4.01
C GLY A 135 19.05 -12.67 -4.64
N ILE A 136 18.39 -13.84 -4.70
CA ILE A 136 18.99 -15.05 -5.31
C ILE A 136 19.11 -14.88 -6.83
N SER A 137 18.32 -14.02 -7.44
CA SER A 137 18.35 -13.78 -8.88
C SER A 137 19.58 -12.94 -9.27
N PRO A 138 20.41 -13.38 -10.22
CA PRO A 138 21.60 -12.64 -10.66
C PRO A 138 21.27 -11.39 -11.48
N LYS A 139 20.02 -11.25 -11.93
CA LYS A 139 19.56 -10.09 -12.71
C LYS A 139 18.71 -9.18 -11.83
N HIS A 140 19.07 -7.91 -11.81
CA HIS A 140 18.32 -6.84 -11.17
C HIS A 140 17.14 -6.43 -12.07
N LYS A 141 16.02 -7.16 -11.98
CA LYS A 141 14.80 -6.90 -12.72
C LYS A 141 13.56 -6.99 -11.84
N PRO A 142 12.46 -6.30 -12.20
CA PRO A 142 11.22 -6.39 -11.46
C PRO A 142 10.65 -7.81 -11.46
N VAL A 143 9.96 -8.19 -10.39
CA VAL A 143 9.14 -9.41 -10.40
C VAL A 143 7.91 -9.17 -11.25
N SER A 144 7.58 -10.12 -12.12
CA SER A 144 6.56 -9.92 -13.12
C SER A 144 5.59 -11.11 -13.22
N PHE A 145 4.29 -10.78 -13.31
CA PHE A 145 3.22 -11.76 -13.38
C PHE A 145 2.21 -11.43 -14.47
N ILE A 146 1.66 -12.46 -15.09
CA ILE A 146 0.41 -12.37 -15.88
C ILE A 146 -0.67 -13.14 -15.13
N PHE A 147 -1.72 -12.46 -14.67
CA PHE A 147 -2.88 -13.05 -14.03
C PHE A 147 -3.99 -13.27 -15.06
N VAL A 148 -4.36 -14.52 -15.28
CA VAL A 148 -5.37 -14.90 -16.26
C VAL A 148 -6.57 -15.53 -15.58
N GLY A 149 -7.77 -15.19 -16.01
CA GLY A 149 -9.00 -15.77 -15.48
C GLY A 149 -10.22 -14.88 -15.71
N SER A 150 -11.39 -15.37 -15.37
CA SER A 150 -12.65 -14.64 -15.54
C SER A 150 -12.68 -13.37 -14.68
N THR A 151 -13.62 -12.47 -15.02
CA THR A 151 -13.83 -11.24 -14.24
C THR A 151 -14.33 -11.57 -12.83
N GLY A 152 -13.84 -10.85 -11.82
CA GLY A 152 -14.34 -10.97 -10.45
C GLY A 152 -13.86 -12.17 -9.67
N VAL A 153 -12.79 -12.87 -10.10
CA VAL A 153 -12.21 -14.02 -9.38
C VAL A 153 -11.13 -13.64 -8.37
N GLY A 154 -10.82 -12.33 -8.20
CA GLY A 154 -9.86 -11.85 -7.21
C GLY A 154 -8.52 -11.36 -7.76
N LYS A 155 -8.29 -11.31 -9.10
CA LYS A 155 -7.03 -10.85 -9.70
C LYS A 155 -6.58 -9.48 -9.17
N THR A 156 -7.43 -8.47 -9.32
CA THR A 156 -7.14 -7.09 -8.89
C THR A 156 -7.06 -6.99 -7.36
N GLU A 157 -7.84 -7.78 -6.64
CA GLU A 157 -7.83 -7.79 -5.17
C GLU A 157 -6.52 -8.34 -4.63
N LEU A 158 -5.99 -9.43 -5.21
CA LEU A 158 -4.67 -9.94 -4.84
C LEU A 158 -3.57 -8.88 -5.01
N VAL A 159 -3.64 -8.09 -6.09
CA VAL A 159 -2.66 -7.01 -6.34
C VAL A 159 -2.75 -5.91 -5.28
N LYS A 160 -3.96 -5.52 -4.88
CA LYS A 160 -4.18 -4.53 -3.81
C LYS A 160 -3.65 -5.02 -2.48
N GLN A 161 -4.01 -6.25 -2.09
CA GLN A 161 -3.55 -6.85 -0.84
C GLN A 161 -2.03 -7.02 -0.83
N LEU A 162 -1.43 -7.39 -1.96
CA LEU A 162 0.02 -7.48 -2.12
C LEU A 162 0.70 -6.11 -1.91
N ALA A 163 0.13 -5.03 -2.44
CA ALA A 163 0.66 -3.69 -2.27
C ALA A 163 0.59 -3.23 -0.81
N VAL A 164 -0.53 -3.45 -0.14
CA VAL A 164 -0.73 -3.11 1.28
C VAL A 164 0.21 -3.93 2.16
N ASP A 165 0.32 -5.23 1.91
CA ASP A 165 1.11 -6.14 2.74
C ASP A 165 2.62 -5.89 2.63
N LEU A 166 3.12 -5.62 1.42
CA LEU A 166 4.54 -5.38 1.19
C LEU A 166 5.00 -3.96 1.53
N PHE A 167 4.13 -2.96 1.34
CA PHE A 167 4.52 -1.56 1.42
C PHE A 167 3.78 -0.76 2.50
N ASN A 168 2.89 -1.40 3.26
CA ASN A 168 2.08 -0.81 4.34
C ASN A 168 1.21 0.39 3.90
N THR A 169 1.00 0.57 2.61
CA THR A 169 0.19 1.66 2.08
C THR A 169 -0.52 1.23 0.79
N PRO A 170 -1.81 1.53 0.65
CA PRO A 170 -2.54 1.32 -0.61
C PRO A 170 -2.01 2.19 -1.74
N ASP A 171 -1.37 3.33 -1.43
CA ASP A 171 -0.78 4.26 -2.39
C ASP A 171 0.45 3.70 -3.11
N ALA A 172 0.98 2.55 -2.68
CA ALA A 172 2.03 1.84 -3.39
C ALA A 172 1.53 1.13 -4.66
N LEU A 173 0.20 1.06 -4.87
CA LEU A 173 -0.39 0.51 -6.08
C LEU A 173 -0.51 1.59 -7.17
N ILE A 174 0.20 1.37 -8.29
CA ILE A 174 0.07 2.16 -9.51
C ILE A 174 -0.77 1.36 -10.49
N ARG A 175 -2.01 1.77 -10.74
CA ARG A 175 -2.89 1.11 -11.71
C ARG A 175 -2.91 1.87 -13.02
N LEU A 176 -2.78 1.14 -14.12
CA LEU A 176 -2.92 1.59 -15.50
C LEU A 176 -3.91 0.67 -16.22
N ASP A 177 -5.02 1.23 -16.69
CA ASP A 177 -6.00 0.50 -17.48
C ASP A 177 -5.60 0.54 -18.96
N MET A 178 -5.31 -0.62 -19.54
CA MET A 178 -4.81 -0.70 -20.90
C MET A 178 -5.86 -0.36 -21.96
N SER A 179 -7.12 -0.25 -21.60
CA SER A 179 -8.16 0.34 -22.48
C SER A 179 -7.90 1.81 -22.81
N GLU A 180 -7.18 2.53 -21.96
CA GLU A 180 -6.75 3.90 -22.26
C GLU A 180 -5.49 3.98 -23.13
N PHE A 181 -4.84 2.85 -23.40
CA PHE A 181 -3.57 2.73 -24.11
C PHE A 181 -3.67 1.91 -25.39
N MET A 182 -4.82 1.99 -26.05
CA MET A 182 -5.11 1.28 -27.32
C MET A 182 -4.49 1.96 -28.54
N GLU A 183 -4.21 3.26 -28.45
CA GLU A 183 -3.71 4.05 -29.58
C GLU A 183 -2.20 4.14 -29.59
N LYS A 184 -1.60 4.31 -30.78
CA LYS A 184 -0.16 4.42 -30.97
C LYS A 184 0.48 5.55 -30.14
N HIS A 185 -0.21 6.67 -29.99
CA HIS A 185 0.27 7.82 -29.20
C HIS A 185 0.27 7.60 -27.69
N SER A 186 -0.34 6.52 -27.23
CA SER A 186 -0.44 6.22 -25.79
C SER A 186 0.91 5.90 -25.13
N VAL A 187 1.93 5.52 -25.91
CA VAL A 187 3.30 5.31 -25.40
C VAL A 187 3.85 6.59 -24.77
N SER A 188 3.59 7.76 -25.38
CA SER A 188 4.03 9.05 -24.83
C SER A 188 3.43 9.34 -23.44
N ARG A 189 2.25 8.80 -23.13
CA ARG A 189 1.67 8.92 -21.78
C ARG A 189 2.43 8.08 -20.73
N ILE A 190 3.12 7.02 -21.16
CA ILE A 190 3.91 6.15 -20.25
C ILE A 190 5.28 6.74 -19.99
N VAL A 191 6.02 7.09 -21.08
CA VAL A 191 7.44 7.52 -21.04
C VAL A 191 7.63 9.02 -21.16
N GLY A 192 6.60 9.78 -21.57
CA GLY A 192 6.66 11.19 -21.93
C GLY A 192 6.74 11.42 -23.45
N SER A 193 6.39 12.64 -23.88
CA SER A 193 6.43 13.04 -25.29
C SER A 193 7.86 13.40 -25.71
N PRO A 194 8.31 13.02 -26.93
CA PRO A 194 9.61 13.43 -27.44
C PRO A 194 9.73 14.95 -27.58
N PRO A 195 10.98 15.50 -27.61
CA PRO A 195 11.21 16.92 -27.85
C PRO A 195 10.51 17.41 -29.11
N GLY A 196 9.82 18.55 -29.02
CA GLY A 196 9.15 19.17 -30.18
C GLY A 196 7.68 18.72 -30.38
N TYR A 197 7.17 17.80 -29.58
CA TYR A 197 5.74 17.41 -29.60
C TYR A 197 4.96 18.09 -28.48
N VAL A 198 3.64 18.27 -28.69
CA VAL A 198 2.74 18.81 -27.68
C VAL A 198 2.75 17.88 -26.46
N GLY A 199 2.92 18.46 -25.26
CA GLY A 199 3.01 17.70 -24.01
C GLY A 199 4.44 17.26 -23.63
N TYR A 200 5.50 17.80 -24.26
CA TYR A 200 6.89 17.50 -23.88
C TYR A 200 7.22 17.91 -22.44
N ASP A 201 6.63 18.99 -21.93
CA ASP A 201 6.81 19.44 -20.56
C ASP A 201 6.10 18.53 -19.53
N GLU A 202 5.19 17.66 -20.00
CA GLU A 202 4.53 16.68 -19.17
C GLU A 202 5.37 15.40 -19.10
N ALA A 203 5.86 15.08 -17.91
CA ALA A 203 6.56 13.82 -17.68
C ALA A 203 5.63 12.62 -17.93
N GLY A 204 6.18 11.49 -18.36
CA GLY A 204 5.43 10.25 -18.54
C GLY A 204 4.74 9.82 -17.23
N GLN A 205 3.49 9.43 -17.32
CA GLN A 205 2.68 9.09 -16.13
C GLN A 205 3.30 7.96 -15.30
N LEU A 206 3.84 6.93 -15.96
CA LEU A 206 4.44 5.80 -15.27
C LEU A 206 5.84 6.16 -14.76
N THR A 207 6.68 6.72 -15.62
CA THR A 207 8.07 7.04 -15.28
C THR A 207 8.15 8.03 -14.12
N GLU A 208 7.31 9.05 -14.10
CA GLU A 208 7.28 10.02 -13.01
C GLU A 208 6.76 9.40 -11.70
N LYS A 209 5.72 8.55 -11.74
CA LYS A 209 5.23 7.86 -10.56
C LYS A 209 6.28 6.94 -9.95
N ILE A 210 7.01 6.18 -10.78
CA ILE A 210 8.08 5.28 -10.31
C ILE A 210 9.28 6.06 -9.80
N ARG A 211 9.66 7.15 -10.44
CA ARG A 211 10.72 8.02 -9.94
C ARG A 211 10.42 8.57 -8.54
N ARG A 212 9.16 8.89 -8.27
CA ARG A 212 8.71 9.36 -6.95
C ARG A 212 8.52 8.23 -5.94
N LYS A 213 8.10 7.04 -6.41
CA LYS A 213 7.80 5.86 -5.59
C LYS A 213 8.46 4.63 -6.22
N PRO A 214 9.77 4.42 -6.01
CA PRO A 214 10.50 3.29 -6.63
C PRO A 214 10.08 1.94 -6.07
N TYR A 215 9.42 1.90 -4.92
CA TYR A 215 8.85 0.71 -4.31
C TYR A 215 7.34 0.73 -4.51
N ALA A 216 6.89 0.01 -5.53
CA ALA A 216 5.48 0.01 -5.93
C ALA A 216 5.06 -1.32 -6.55
N VAL A 217 3.76 -1.61 -6.50
CA VAL A 217 3.14 -2.62 -7.34
C VAL A 217 2.49 -1.91 -8.53
N ILE A 218 2.87 -2.32 -9.73
CA ILE A 218 2.32 -1.75 -10.97
C ILE A 218 1.34 -2.77 -11.54
N LEU A 219 0.10 -2.35 -11.69
CA LEU A 219 -0.96 -3.14 -12.30
C LEU A 219 -1.30 -2.61 -13.69
N PHE A 220 -1.03 -3.41 -14.71
CA PHE A 220 -1.52 -3.22 -16.06
C PHE A 220 -2.80 -4.05 -16.24
N ASP A 221 -3.95 -3.39 -16.16
CA ASP A 221 -5.24 -4.06 -16.22
C ASP A 221 -5.68 -4.23 -17.67
N GLU A 222 -6.21 -5.41 -18.04
CA GLU A 222 -6.68 -5.77 -19.40
C GLU A 222 -5.57 -5.64 -20.48
N ILE A 223 -4.43 -6.32 -20.26
CA ILE A 223 -3.23 -6.25 -21.12
C ILE A 223 -3.51 -6.57 -22.59
N GLU A 224 -4.54 -7.36 -22.88
CA GLU A 224 -5.00 -7.69 -24.24
C GLU A 224 -5.45 -6.48 -25.05
N LYS A 225 -5.74 -5.36 -24.40
CA LYS A 225 -6.15 -4.11 -25.06
C LYS A 225 -5.00 -3.17 -25.38
N ALA A 226 -3.81 -3.43 -24.83
CA ALA A 226 -2.64 -2.57 -25.02
C ALA A 226 -2.19 -2.51 -26.48
N HIS A 227 -1.81 -1.30 -26.94
CA HIS A 227 -1.17 -1.16 -28.26
C HIS A 227 0.17 -1.93 -28.27
N PRO A 228 0.59 -2.51 -29.41
CA PRO A 228 1.85 -3.25 -29.51
C PRO A 228 3.09 -2.45 -29.10
N ASP A 229 3.12 -1.14 -29.35
CA ASP A 229 4.23 -0.28 -28.94
C ASP A 229 4.31 -0.14 -27.39
N VAL A 230 3.19 -0.18 -26.69
CA VAL A 230 3.15 -0.23 -25.21
C VAL A 230 3.75 -1.55 -24.72
N LEU A 231 3.40 -2.67 -25.37
CA LEU A 231 3.98 -3.98 -25.04
C LEU A 231 5.51 -4.01 -25.27
N ASN A 232 6.02 -3.30 -26.28
CA ASN A 232 7.48 -3.19 -26.51
C ASN A 232 8.18 -2.42 -25.36
N VAL A 233 7.57 -1.35 -24.83
CA VAL A 233 8.11 -0.62 -23.66
C VAL A 233 8.09 -1.53 -22.42
N LEU A 234 7.01 -2.28 -22.21
CA LEU A 234 6.93 -3.24 -21.11
C LEU A 234 7.99 -4.34 -21.24
N LEU A 235 8.24 -4.82 -22.46
CA LEU A 235 9.28 -5.81 -22.72
C LEU A 235 10.65 -5.30 -22.29
N GLN A 236 10.98 -4.05 -22.59
CA GLN A 236 12.24 -3.42 -22.16
C GLN A 236 12.33 -3.37 -20.62
N ILE A 237 11.25 -2.99 -19.92
CA ILE A 237 11.23 -3.00 -18.45
C ILE A 237 11.47 -4.40 -17.88
N LEU A 238 10.85 -5.43 -18.50
CA LEU A 238 10.97 -6.83 -18.06
C LEU A 238 12.37 -7.41 -18.31
N ASP A 239 13.10 -6.92 -19.33
CA ASP A 239 14.44 -7.38 -19.67
C ASP A 239 15.54 -6.65 -18.91
N ASP A 240 15.52 -5.31 -19.00
CA ASP A 240 16.61 -4.44 -18.53
C ASP A 240 16.37 -3.95 -17.08
N GLY A 241 15.13 -4.02 -16.58
CA GLY A 241 14.75 -3.46 -15.28
C GLY A 241 14.71 -1.92 -15.27
N GLU A 242 15.01 -1.26 -16.38
CA GLU A 242 15.02 0.20 -16.51
C GLU A 242 14.51 0.68 -17.87
N ILE A 243 14.02 1.92 -17.93
CA ILE A 243 13.74 2.61 -19.19
C ILE A 243 14.23 4.04 -19.14
N THR A 244 14.49 4.63 -20.32
CA THR A 244 14.83 6.04 -20.44
C THR A 244 13.55 6.83 -20.77
N ASP A 245 13.26 7.88 -19.97
CA ASP A 245 12.14 8.77 -20.23
C ASP A 245 12.42 9.75 -21.38
N SER A 246 11.41 10.52 -21.79
CA SER A 246 11.52 11.52 -22.85
C SER A 246 12.54 12.65 -22.56
N HIS A 247 12.94 12.83 -21.31
CA HIS A 247 13.96 13.81 -20.89
C HIS A 247 15.36 13.21 -20.80
N GLY A 248 15.56 11.95 -21.24
CA GLY A 248 16.83 11.26 -21.20
C GLY A 248 17.21 10.71 -19.81
N ARG A 249 16.27 10.70 -18.85
CA ARG A 249 16.53 10.21 -17.50
C ARG A 249 16.23 8.71 -17.42
N ARG A 250 17.13 7.95 -16.80
CA ARG A 250 16.90 6.53 -16.52
C ARG A 250 15.98 6.35 -15.33
N VAL A 251 14.96 5.54 -15.48
CA VAL A 251 13.98 5.19 -14.45
C VAL A 251 14.11 3.71 -14.17
N ASN A 252 14.47 3.38 -12.92
CA ASN A 252 14.70 2.02 -12.45
C ASN A 252 13.42 1.38 -11.90
N PHE A 253 13.12 0.16 -12.32
CA PHE A 253 11.96 -0.65 -11.93
C PHE A 253 12.33 -1.88 -11.09
N GLU A 254 13.61 -2.11 -10.78
CA GLU A 254 14.08 -3.32 -10.08
C GLU A 254 13.33 -3.63 -8.78
N ASN A 255 12.92 -2.57 -8.06
CA ASN A 255 12.22 -2.70 -6.78
C ASN A 255 10.70 -2.74 -6.92
N THR A 256 10.18 -2.77 -8.14
CA THR A 256 8.74 -2.85 -8.41
C THR A 256 8.29 -4.30 -8.60
N ILE A 257 6.99 -4.51 -8.43
CA ILE A 257 6.30 -5.75 -8.82
C ILE A 257 5.36 -5.40 -9.96
N ILE A 258 5.51 -6.06 -11.08
CA ILE A 258 4.69 -5.83 -12.27
C ILE A 258 3.65 -6.93 -12.37
N VAL A 259 2.40 -6.54 -12.38
CA VAL A 259 1.27 -7.46 -12.57
C VAL A 259 0.46 -7.02 -13.79
N MET A 260 0.26 -7.92 -14.71
CA MET A 260 -0.60 -7.74 -15.88
C MET A 260 -1.82 -8.62 -15.71
N THR A 261 -3.03 -8.10 -15.89
CA THR A 261 -4.24 -8.93 -15.86
C THR A 261 -4.79 -9.14 -17.25
N SER A 262 -5.36 -10.32 -17.48
CA SER A 262 -6.08 -10.63 -18.70
C SER A 262 -7.36 -11.43 -18.39
N ASN A 263 -8.37 -11.19 -19.19
CA ASN A 263 -9.62 -11.97 -19.22
C ASN A 263 -9.62 -13.00 -20.36
N ALA A 264 -8.51 -13.16 -21.07
CA ALA A 264 -8.36 -14.09 -22.16
C ALA A 264 -8.61 -15.54 -21.70
N GLY A 265 -9.25 -16.35 -22.55
CA GLY A 265 -9.58 -17.75 -22.24
C GLY A 265 -10.78 -17.95 -21.29
N SER A 266 -11.41 -16.88 -20.80
CA SER A 266 -12.57 -16.97 -19.89
C SER A 266 -13.93 -17.19 -20.61
N GLY A 267 -13.97 -17.10 -21.94
CA GLY A 267 -15.20 -17.28 -22.72
C GLY A 267 -15.71 -18.71 -22.65
N ASN A 268 -17.04 -18.88 -22.60
CA ASN A 268 -17.74 -20.15 -22.72
C ASN A 268 -17.57 -20.71 -24.13
N GLN A 269 -16.47 -21.43 -24.37
CA GLN A 269 -16.45 -22.42 -25.40
C GLN A 269 -16.58 -23.79 -24.69
N ASP A 270 -17.83 -24.20 -24.51
CA ASP A 270 -18.22 -25.59 -24.24
C ASP A 270 -17.89 -26.47 -25.49
N GLY A 271 -16.64 -26.49 -25.87
CA GLY A 271 -16.10 -27.41 -26.83
C GLY A 271 -15.57 -28.62 -26.07
N GLY A 272 -16.45 -29.57 -25.81
CA GLY A 272 -16.08 -30.84 -25.23
C GLY A 272 -14.97 -31.54 -26.04
N THR A 273 -13.74 -31.40 -25.57
CA THR A 273 -12.69 -32.33 -25.91
C THR A 273 -12.75 -33.44 -24.89
N VAL A 274 -13.33 -34.58 -25.32
CA VAL A 274 -13.29 -35.86 -24.63
C VAL A 274 -11.81 -36.30 -24.60
N GLY A 275 -11.13 -35.99 -23.50
CA GLY A 275 -9.76 -36.45 -23.24
C GLY A 275 -9.72 -36.88 -21.77
N PHE A 276 -9.58 -38.17 -21.59
CA PHE A 276 -9.41 -38.77 -20.27
C PHE A 276 -8.13 -38.28 -19.60
N ASP A 277 -8.22 -37.93 -18.28
CA ASP A 277 -7.10 -37.87 -17.33
C ASP A 277 -6.33 -36.56 -17.13
N ARG A 278 -6.86 -35.37 -17.47
CA ARG A 278 -6.27 -34.08 -17.01
C ARG A 278 -7.18 -33.38 -16.03
N SER A 279 -6.62 -32.90 -14.91
CA SER A 279 -7.38 -32.08 -13.96
C SER A 279 -7.94 -30.85 -14.65
N GLN A 280 -9.10 -30.37 -14.23
CA GLN A 280 -9.79 -29.21 -14.80
C GLN A 280 -8.90 -27.95 -14.76
N THR A 281 -8.11 -27.82 -13.72
CA THR A 281 -7.13 -26.74 -13.51
C THR A 281 -6.04 -26.73 -14.62
N GLN A 282 -5.54 -27.90 -15.04
CA GLN A 282 -4.55 -27.99 -16.11
C GLN A 282 -5.15 -27.63 -17.48
N GLN A 283 -6.39 -28.01 -17.72
CA GLN A 283 -7.08 -27.66 -18.97
C GLN A 283 -7.33 -26.16 -19.05
N ASP A 284 -7.68 -25.51 -17.94
CA ASP A 284 -7.91 -24.08 -17.89
C ASP A 284 -6.59 -23.30 -18.04
N ALA A 285 -5.48 -23.80 -17.49
CA ALA A 285 -4.15 -23.24 -17.70
C ALA A 285 -3.69 -23.33 -19.18
N ASP A 286 -3.90 -24.49 -19.82
CA ASP A 286 -3.56 -24.68 -21.25
C ASP A 286 -4.41 -23.76 -22.15
N LYS A 287 -5.70 -23.59 -21.85
CA LYS A 287 -6.59 -22.66 -22.57
C LYS A 287 -6.15 -21.21 -22.37
N ALA A 288 -5.81 -20.83 -21.16
CA ALA A 288 -5.31 -19.50 -20.83
C ALA A 288 -4.02 -19.20 -21.61
N MET A 289 -3.07 -20.14 -21.63
CA MET A 289 -1.82 -19.97 -22.37
C MET A 289 -2.04 -19.82 -23.87
N LYS A 290 -2.91 -20.64 -24.48
CA LYS A 290 -3.27 -20.52 -25.89
C LYS A 290 -3.94 -19.18 -26.19
N ALA A 291 -4.81 -18.69 -25.30
CA ALA A 291 -5.46 -17.41 -25.47
C ALA A 291 -4.46 -16.24 -25.36
N LEU A 292 -3.50 -16.30 -24.44
CA LEU A 292 -2.43 -15.30 -24.33
C LEU A 292 -1.58 -15.22 -25.59
N GLN A 293 -1.24 -16.37 -26.19
CA GLN A 293 -0.45 -16.46 -27.42
C GLN A 293 -1.12 -15.83 -28.65
N GLN A 294 -2.42 -15.53 -28.59
CA GLN A 294 -3.13 -14.86 -29.68
C GLN A 294 -2.78 -13.37 -29.79
N PHE A 295 -2.38 -12.73 -28.68
CA PHE A 295 -2.09 -11.30 -28.65
C PHE A 295 -0.71 -10.96 -28.04
N LEU A 296 -0.12 -11.81 -27.21
CA LEU A 296 1.24 -11.65 -26.72
C LEU A 296 2.22 -12.53 -27.51
N ARG A 297 3.32 -11.92 -27.93
CA ARG A 297 4.40 -12.67 -28.58
C ARG A 297 5.01 -13.68 -27.61
N PRO A 298 5.46 -14.85 -28.07
CA PRO A 298 6.13 -15.85 -27.23
C PRO A 298 7.31 -15.25 -26.44
N GLU A 299 8.04 -14.33 -27.04
CA GLU A 299 9.13 -13.61 -26.41
C GLU A 299 8.66 -12.88 -25.14
N PHE A 300 7.54 -12.16 -25.20
CA PHE A 300 6.97 -11.44 -24.06
C PHE A 300 6.61 -12.40 -22.91
N ILE A 301 5.93 -13.51 -23.23
CA ILE A 301 5.52 -14.51 -22.23
C ILE A 301 6.74 -15.13 -21.53
N ASN A 302 7.83 -15.36 -22.28
CA ASN A 302 9.07 -15.96 -21.75
C ASN A 302 9.87 -15.00 -20.84
N ARG A 303 9.58 -13.70 -20.86
CA ARG A 303 10.23 -12.69 -19.99
C ARG A 303 9.54 -12.51 -18.65
N VAL A 304 8.30 -12.96 -18.55
CA VAL A 304 7.51 -12.90 -17.32
C VAL A 304 7.89 -14.04 -16.40
N ASP A 305 8.00 -13.75 -15.09
CA ASP A 305 8.42 -14.77 -14.10
C ASP A 305 7.38 -15.87 -13.91
N ALA A 306 6.08 -15.55 -14.00
CA ALA A 306 5.02 -16.54 -13.95
C ALA A 306 3.72 -16.08 -14.63
N VAL A 307 3.06 -17.02 -15.32
CA VAL A 307 1.67 -16.89 -15.75
C VAL A 307 0.81 -17.67 -14.75
N ILE A 308 -0.10 -16.97 -14.09
CA ILE A 308 -0.90 -17.47 -12.98
C ILE A 308 -2.37 -17.49 -13.38
N THR A 309 -2.96 -18.69 -13.38
CA THR A 309 -4.37 -18.88 -13.71
C THR A 309 -5.22 -18.80 -12.44
N PHE A 310 -6.26 -17.99 -12.47
CA PHE A 310 -7.23 -17.84 -11.39
C PHE A 310 -8.42 -18.77 -11.63
N ASN A 311 -8.73 -19.55 -10.61
CA ASN A 311 -9.83 -20.50 -10.64
C ASN A 311 -11.20 -19.80 -10.55
N ARG A 312 -12.23 -20.44 -11.07
CA ARG A 312 -13.61 -19.98 -10.87
C ARG A 312 -14.00 -20.17 -9.40
N LEU A 313 -14.74 -19.21 -8.85
CA LEU A 313 -15.16 -19.27 -7.46
C LEU A 313 -16.36 -20.23 -7.29
N SER A 314 -16.28 -21.08 -6.26
CA SER A 314 -17.40 -21.96 -5.85
C SER A 314 -18.42 -21.17 -5.00
N LYS A 315 -19.57 -21.78 -4.71
CA LYS A 315 -20.58 -21.18 -3.84
C LYS A 315 -20.07 -21.03 -2.40
N GLU A 316 -19.22 -21.95 -1.96
CA GLU A 316 -18.54 -21.91 -0.66
C GLU A 316 -17.58 -20.72 -0.59
N ASN A 317 -16.76 -20.52 -1.65
CA ASN A 317 -15.87 -19.36 -1.73
C ASN A 317 -16.67 -18.04 -1.67
N PHE A 318 -17.85 -17.98 -2.31
CA PHE A 318 -18.73 -16.81 -2.21
C PHE A 318 -19.19 -16.54 -0.79
N LYS A 319 -19.52 -17.59 0.01
CA LYS A 319 -19.90 -17.44 1.41
C LYS A 319 -18.76 -16.83 2.24
N GLU A 320 -17.55 -17.31 2.05
CA GLU A 320 -16.38 -16.78 2.77
C GLU A 320 -16.06 -15.34 2.35
N ILE A 321 -16.13 -15.02 1.06
CA ILE A 321 -15.94 -13.65 0.56
C ILE A 321 -17.03 -12.71 1.10
N ALA A 322 -18.30 -13.17 1.18
CA ALA A 322 -19.37 -12.39 1.76
C ALA A 322 -19.10 -12.06 3.25
N LYS A 323 -18.60 -13.03 4.02
CA LYS A 323 -18.23 -12.82 5.43
C LYS A 323 -17.09 -11.79 5.57
N ILE A 324 -16.09 -11.82 4.70
CA ILE A 324 -15.01 -10.82 4.68
C ILE A 324 -15.59 -9.42 4.40
N MET A 325 -16.41 -9.26 3.36
CA MET A 325 -17.03 -7.98 3.02
C MET A 325 -17.96 -7.45 4.11
N LEU A 326 -18.72 -8.33 4.76
CA LEU A 326 -19.56 -7.96 5.90
C LEU A 326 -18.69 -7.58 7.11
N GLY A 327 -17.55 -8.24 7.34
CA GLY A 327 -16.58 -7.87 8.36
C GLY A 327 -15.99 -6.48 8.16
N GLU A 328 -15.69 -6.09 6.92
CA GLU A 328 -15.28 -4.72 6.57
C GLU A 328 -16.37 -3.70 6.94
N LEU A 329 -17.64 -4.04 6.66
CA LEU A 329 -18.79 -3.21 7.01
C LEU A 329 -18.99 -3.09 8.53
N VAL A 330 -18.81 -4.19 9.28
CA VAL A 330 -18.83 -4.17 10.76
C VAL A 330 -17.79 -3.19 11.30
N THR A 331 -16.57 -3.25 10.77
CA THR A 331 -15.48 -2.35 11.20
C THR A 331 -15.79 -0.89 10.85
N SER A 332 -16.23 -0.63 9.63
CA SER A 332 -16.55 0.73 9.16
C SER A 332 -17.72 1.38 9.92
N LEU A 333 -18.73 0.60 10.32
CA LEU A 333 -19.83 1.08 11.17
C LEU A 333 -19.39 1.24 12.61
N GLY A 334 -18.53 0.35 13.12
CA GLY A 334 -17.92 0.46 14.45
C GLY A 334 -17.15 1.76 14.63
N ASP A 335 -16.40 2.18 13.63
CA ASP A 335 -15.68 3.48 13.61
C ASP A 335 -16.62 4.68 13.72
N LYS A 336 -17.89 4.51 13.31
CA LYS A 336 -18.96 5.52 13.45
C LYS A 336 -19.78 5.38 14.74
N GLY A 337 -19.41 4.46 15.61
CA GLY A 337 -20.12 4.19 16.87
C GLY A 337 -21.38 3.33 16.71
N ILE A 338 -21.60 2.68 15.56
CA ILE A 338 -22.76 1.82 15.29
C ILE A 338 -22.32 0.36 15.37
N THR A 339 -22.93 -0.41 16.27
CA THR A 339 -22.68 -1.84 16.38
C THR A 339 -23.52 -2.59 15.33
N PHE A 340 -22.86 -3.19 14.34
CA PHE A 340 -23.52 -4.01 13.33
C PHE A 340 -23.36 -5.49 13.61
N THR A 341 -24.46 -6.25 13.56
CA THR A 341 -24.52 -7.71 13.71
C THR A 341 -25.38 -8.33 12.63
N TYR A 342 -25.09 -9.57 12.26
CA TYR A 342 -25.87 -10.27 11.23
C TYR A 342 -25.91 -11.78 11.49
N ASP A 343 -26.92 -12.46 10.91
CA ASP A 343 -27.09 -13.90 10.96
C ASP A 343 -26.55 -14.59 9.69
N ASP A 344 -26.30 -15.89 9.78
CA ASP A 344 -25.89 -16.70 8.63
C ASP A 344 -26.94 -16.70 7.50
N SER A 345 -28.23 -16.48 7.81
CA SER A 345 -29.30 -16.33 6.83
C SER A 345 -29.06 -15.18 5.85
N LEU A 346 -28.48 -14.06 6.33
CA LEU A 346 -28.07 -12.94 5.49
C LEU A 346 -26.99 -13.36 4.49
N VAL A 347 -25.97 -14.09 4.94
CA VAL A 347 -24.89 -14.57 4.08
C VAL A 347 -25.44 -15.48 2.97
N GLU A 348 -26.33 -16.40 3.33
CA GLU A 348 -26.95 -17.31 2.37
C GLU A 348 -27.79 -16.57 1.33
N PHE A 349 -28.61 -15.63 1.76
CA PHE A 349 -29.42 -14.79 0.87
C PHE A 349 -28.56 -13.98 -0.11
N LEU A 350 -27.52 -13.29 0.38
CA LEU A 350 -26.61 -12.51 -0.44
C LEU A 350 -25.88 -13.37 -1.48
N VAL A 351 -25.42 -14.55 -1.08
CA VAL A 351 -24.74 -15.50 -1.96
C VAL A 351 -25.72 -16.03 -3.00
N GLU A 352 -26.93 -16.44 -2.62
CA GLU A 352 -27.91 -17.00 -3.54
C GLU A 352 -28.33 -16.00 -4.61
N LYS A 353 -28.56 -14.74 -4.21
CA LYS A 353 -28.94 -13.65 -5.11
C LYS A 353 -27.81 -13.18 -6.02
N SER A 354 -26.54 -13.31 -5.56
CA SER A 354 -25.38 -12.80 -6.27
C SER A 354 -24.57 -13.84 -7.03
N PHE A 355 -24.74 -15.13 -6.73
CA PHE A 355 -23.91 -16.18 -7.31
C PHE A 355 -24.02 -16.20 -8.83
N SER A 356 -22.93 -15.94 -9.50
CA SER A 356 -22.80 -15.98 -10.96
C SER A 356 -21.43 -16.51 -11.35
N ARG A 357 -21.43 -17.54 -12.18
CA ARG A 357 -20.20 -18.09 -12.75
C ARG A 357 -19.47 -17.14 -13.70
N THR A 358 -20.20 -16.14 -14.23
CA THR A 358 -19.69 -15.21 -15.25
C THR A 358 -19.09 -13.94 -14.62
N TYR A 359 -19.75 -13.38 -13.59
CA TYR A 359 -19.39 -12.08 -13.02
C TYR A 359 -18.60 -12.15 -11.71
N GLY A 360 -18.47 -13.36 -11.12
CA GLY A 360 -17.69 -13.57 -9.92
C GLY A 360 -18.12 -12.70 -8.73
N ALA A 361 -17.20 -12.44 -7.81
CA ALA A 361 -17.46 -11.68 -6.59
C ALA A 361 -17.80 -10.19 -6.81
N ARG A 362 -17.62 -9.65 -8.02
CA ARG A 362 -18.05 -8.27 -8.34
C ARG A 362 -19.58 -8.11 -8.23
N ASN A 363 -20.31 -9.16 -8.58
CA ASN A 363 -21.76 -9.18 -8.43
C ASN A 363 -22.18 -9.21 -6.94
N LEU A 364 -21.47 -9.97 -6.12
CA LEU A 364 -21.70 -10.02 -4.67
C LEU A 364 -21.56 -8.62 -4.03
N ARG A 365 -20.50 -7.88 -4.36
CA ARG A 365 -20.31 -6.51 -3.86
C ARG A 365 -21.46 -5.58 -4.22
N ARG A 366 -21.93 -5.65 -5.46
CA ARG A 366 -23.11 -4.86 -5.90
C ARG A 366 -24.38 -5.26 -5.16
N THR A 367 -24.56 -6.56 -4.90
CA THR A 367 -25.72 -7.06 -4.17
C THR A 367 -25.67 -6.59 -2.72
N ILE A 368 -24.52 -6.67 -2.04
CA ILE A 368 -24.35 -6.14 -0.69
C ILE A 368 -24.67 -4.66 -0.64
N GLN A 369 -24.14 -3.87 -1.57
CA GLN A 369 -24.40 -2.44 -1.64
C GLN A 369 -25.90 -2.16 -1.78
N LYS A 370 -26.55 -2.74 -2.78
CA LYS A 370 -27.94 -2.45 -3.10
C LYS A 370 -28.92 -2.96 -2.04
N GLU A 371 -28.73 -4.19 -1.56
CA GLU A 371 -29.70 -4.88 -0.70
C GLU A 371 -29.45 -4.61 0.80
N LEU A 372 -28.24 -4.23 1.19
CA LEU A 372 -27.88 -4.02 2.58
C LEU A 372 -27.42 -2.59 2.87
N GLU A 373 -26.37 -2.08 2.18
CA GLU A 373 -25.79 -0.77 2.51
C GLU A 373 -26.75 0.39 2.23
N ASP A 374 -27.43 0.40 1.06
CA ASP A 374 -28.39 1.45 0.71
C ASP A 374 -29.60 1.53 1.68
N PRO A 375 -30.28 0.39 2.05
CA PRO A 375 -31.34 0.42 3.05
C PRO A 375 -30.84 0.79 4.46
N MET A 376 -29.61 0.38 4.85
CA MET A 376 -29.02 0.77 6.12
C MET A 376 -28.77 2.28 6.17
N ALA A 377 -28.19 2.84 5.11
CA ALA A 377 -27.93 4.27 5.01
C ALA A 377 -29.24 5.08 5.13
N THR A 378 -30.31 4.63 4.48
CA THR A 378 -31.64 5.24 4.59
C THR A 378 -32.12 5.23 6.03
N LYS A 379 -32.06 4.07 6.72
CA LYS A 379 -32.48 3.96 8.11
C LYS A 379 -31.67 4.85 9.06
N ILE A 380 -30.35 4.95 8.87
CA ILE A 380 -29.49 5.82 9.69
C ILE A 380 -29.88 7.30 9.45
N ILE A 381 -30.18 7.70 8.22
CA ILE A 381 -30.61 9.07 7.89
C ILE A 381 -31.98 9.38 8.48
N ASP A 382 -32.95 8.47 8.34
CA ASP A 382 -34.33 8.65 8.85
C ASP A 382 -34.37 8.72 10.38
N SER A 383 -33.38 8.15 11.05
CA SER A 383 -33.24 8.17 12.52
C SER A 383 -32.40 9.33 13.05
N TYR A 384 -32.30 10.43 12.29
CA TYR A 384 -31.49 11.60 12.65
C TYR A 384 -31.81 12.19 14.03
N GLU A 385 -33.08 12.21 14.44
CA GLU A 385 -33.50 12.73 15.77
C GLU A 385 -33.16 11.78 16.90
N HIS A 386 -33.05 10.48 16.62
CA HIS A 386 -32.65 9.43 17.56
C HIS A 386 -31.57 8.55 16.92
N PRO A 387 -30.28 8.92 17.08
CA PRO A 387 -29.18 8.22 16.41
C PRO A 387 -29.16 6.72 16.73
N VAL A 388 -29.10 5.91 15.67
CA VAL A 388 -29.03 4.47 15.76
C VAL A 388 -27.69 4.05 16.37
N SER A 389 -27.72 3.27 17.45
CA SER A 389 -26.52 2.74 18.10
C SER A 389 -26.23 1.29 17.74
N ARG A 390 -27.26 0.54 17.29
CA ARG A 390 -27.13 -0.87 16.91
C ARG A 390 -28.01 -1.19 15.72
N ILE A 391 -27.47 -1.98 14.78
CA ILE A 391 -28.19 -2.52 13.64
C ILE A 391 -27.98 -4.03 13.61
N HIS A 392 -29.08 -4.77 13.48
CA HIS A 392 -29.05 -6.22 13.24
C HIS A 392 -29.70 -6.52 11.89
N ALA A 393 -29.04 -7.38 11.07
CA ALA A 393 -29.53 -7.78 9.76
C ALA A 393 -29.74 -9.29 9.66
N ALA A 394 -30.93 -9.70 9.24
CA ALA A 394 -31.26 -11.09 8.97
C ALA A 394 -32.04 -11.16 7.64
N ALA A 395 -32.03 -12.32 6.98
CA ALA A 395 -32.85 -12.56 5.79
C ALA A 395 -34.12 -13.32 6.17
N GLU A 396 -35.29 -12.77 5.89
CA GLU A 396 -36.61 -13.38 6.10
C GLU A 396 -37.43 -13.19 4.81
N ASN A 397 -38.11 -14.26 4.37
CA ASN A 397 -39.02 -14.20 3.20
C ASN A 397 -38.43 -13.55 1.93
N GLU A 398 -37.23 -13.97 1.56
CA GLU A 398 -36.49 -13.44 0.38
C GLU A 398 -36.20 -11.92 0.43
N ALA A 399 -36.20 -11.32 1.60
CA ALA A 399 -35.86 -9.92 1.82
C ALA A 399 -34.95 -9.76 3.04
N ILE A 400 -34.17 -8.68 3.09
CA ILE A 400 -33.35 -8.35 4.25
C ILE A 400 -34.19 -7.55 5.24
N ARG A 401 -34.29 -8.06 6.47
CA ARG A 401 -34.85 -7.34 7.61
C ARG A 401 -33.73 -6.65 8.36
N LEU A 402 -33.88 -5.36 8.59
CA LEU A 402 -32.98 -4.53 9.37
C LEU A 402 -33.67 -4.07 10.65
N ASP A 403 -33.20 -4.51 11.80
CA ASP A 403 -33.66 -4.05 13.11
C ASP A 403 -32.63 -3.02 13.63
N ALA A 404 -33.07 -1.75 13.79
CA ALA A 404 -32.26 -0.65 14.26
C ALA A 404 -32.71 -0.19 15.67
N LEU A 405 -31.77 -0.02 16.60
CA LEU A 405 -31.98 0.39 17.98
C LEU A 405 -31.08 1.56 18.34
#